data_4611d8a2595451f1c85e71349c5a33a4
#
_entry.id   4611d8a2595451f1c85e71349c5a33a4
#
_cell.length_a   1.000
_cell.length_b   1.000
_cell.length_c   1.000
_cell.angle_alpha   90.00
_cell.angle_beta   90.00
_cell.angle_gamma   90.00
#
_symmetry.space_group_name_H-M   'P 1'
#
loop_
_entity.id
_entity.type
_entity.pdbx_description
1 polymer ?
#
loop_
_entity_poly.entity_id
_entity_poly.type
_entity_poly.pdbx_seq_one_letter_code
_entity_poly.pdbx_strand_id
1 'polypeptide(L)'
;GYWSRGLGDVYKRQITDGVKFASTLGTIMPVFSSPLLQYMIKALPFSSIMKILLRHPRNDRKMIFAAMYFGNPSKKIPFMGVNNYVDEVIKLEKLFSDGRNFFYNTFSHVDINLMCVFNRLVDLGLEETVSHKTPHIYAYWEKLKSRNSYQNGILNYYTDKEKELLSEFYKNNDSSVLKAILEQIDKKL
;
A
#
# COMPACT_ATOMS: atom_id res chain seq x y z
N GLY A 1 -39.97 11.93 8.47
CA GLY A 1 -39.34 10.72 7.93
C GLY A 1 -38.59 10.86 6.60
N TYR A 2 -38.81 11.91 5.82
CA TYR A 2 -38.12 12.08 4.51
C TYR A 2 -36.67 12.55 4.62
N TRP A 3 -36.32 13.29 5.66
CA TRP A 3 -34.96 13.84 5.85
C TRP A 3 -33.92 12.80 6.26
N SER A 4 -34.32 11.74 6.96
CA SER A 4 -33.37 10.70 7.42
C SER A 4 -32.93 9.73 6.31
N ARG A 5 -33.74 9.55 5.25
CA ARG A 5 -33.41 8.66 4.14
C ARG A 5 -32.31 9.24 3.24
N GLY A 6 -32.36 10.55 2.95
CA GLY A 6 -31.35 11.21 2.11
C GLY A 6 -29.94 11.21 2.74
N LEU A 7 -29.86 11.52 4.04
CA LEU A 7 -28.59 11.50 4.77
C LEU A 7 -28.00 10.08 4.88
N GLY A 8 -28.86 9.07 5.08
CA GLY A 8 -28.43 7.68 5.13
C GLY A 8 -27.88 7.18 3.78
N ASP A 9 -28.46 7.59 2.67
CA ASP A 9 -27.99 7.19 1.34
C ASP A 9 -26.70 7.91 0.94
N VAL A 10 -26.55 9.19 1.27
CA VAL A 10 -25.29 9.94 1.08
C VAL A 10 -24.17 9.32 1.92
N TYR A 11 -24.44 9.01 3.19
CA TYR A 11 -23.47 8.40 4.09
C TYR A 11 -23.08 6.99 3.63
N LYS A 12 -24.04 6.17 3.19
CA LYS A 12 -23.77 4.85 2.61
C LYS A 12 -22.93 4.93 1.34
N ARG A 13 -23.21 5.86 0.42
CA ARG A 13 -22.42 6.05 -0.80
C ARG A 13 -20.98 6.45 -0.45
N GLN A 14 -20.80 7.41 0.45
CA GLN A 14 -19.48 7.84 0.88
C GLN A 14 -18.67 6.70 1.50
N ILE A 15 -19.26 5.90 2.40
CA ILE A 15 -18.61 4.73 2.98
C ILE A 15 -18.26 3.72 1.88
N THR A 16 -19.19 3.43 0.97
CA THR A 16 -18.99 2.45 -0.09
C THR A 16 -17.85 2.87 -1.03
N ASP A 17 -17.81 4.13 -1.45
CA ASP A 17 -16.78 4.64 -2.37
C ASP A 17 -15.40 4.67 -1.70
N GLY A 18 -15.30 5.12 -0.45
CA GLY A 18 -14.06 5.12 0.30
C GLY A 18 -13.53 3.72 0.60
N VAL A 19 -14.42 2.79 0.97
CA VAL A 19 -14.07 1.38 1.18
C VAL A 19 -13.62 0.74 -0.13
N LYS A 20 -14.32 1.00 -1.24
CA LYS A 20 -13.94 0.52 -2.56
C LYS A 20 -12.57 1.02 -2.98
N PHE A 21 -12.31 2.31 -2.78
CA PHE A 21 -11.02 2.94 -3.08
C PHE A 21 -9.89 2.30 -2.28
N ALA A 22 -10.03 2.24 -0.95
CA ALA A 22 -9.05 1.62 -0.07
C ALA A 22 -8.86 0.11 -0.38
N SER A 23 -9.92 -0.60 -0.75
CA SER A 23 -9.87 -2.00 -1.18
C SER A 23 -9.10 -2.15 -2.49
N THR A 24 -9.30 -1.27 -3.47
CA THR A 24 -8.57 -1.31 -4.75
C THR A 24 -7.09 -1.15 -4.53
N LEU A 25 -6.67 -0.12 -3.79
CA LEU A 25 -5.25 0.06 -3.42
C LEU A 25 -4.73 -1.12 -2.60
N GLY A 26 -5.52 -1.64 -1.67
CA GLY A 26 -5.18 -2.81 -0.87
C GLY A 26 -4.94 -4.08 -1.69
N THR A 27 -5.59 -4.24 -2.85
CA THR A 27 -5.36 -5.37 -3.77
C THR A 27 -4.12 -5.18 -4.65
N ILE A 28 -3.72 -3.94 -4.92
CA ILE A 28 -2.51 -3.61 -5.68
C ILE A 28 -1.25 -3.78 -4.83
N MET A 29 -1.29 -3.43 -3.55
CA MET A 29 -0.12 -3.49 -2.66
C MET A 29 0.54 -4.87 -2.56
N PRO A 30 -0.18 -6.01 -2.48
CA PRO A 30 0.44 -7.34 -2.53
C PRO A 30 1.24 -7.61 -3.80
N VAL A 31 0.82 -7.05 -4.94
CA VAL A 31 1.52 -7.18 -6.22
C VAL A 31 2.86 -6.46 -6.16
N PHE A 32 2.88 -5.22 -5.69
CA PHE A 32 4.11 -4.45 -5.48
C PHE A 32 4.99 -5.02 -4.38
N SER A 33 4.40 -5.60 -3.33
CA SER A 33 5.13 -6.20 -2.22
C SER A 33 5.75 -7.56 -2.56
N SER A 34 5.47 -8.14 -3.72
CA SER A 34 5.94 -9.49 -4.05
C SER A 34 7.46 -9.66 -3.99
N PRO A 35 8.31 -8.70 -4.43
CA PRO A 35 9.77 -8.81 -4.30
C PRO A 35 10.24 -8.73 -2.84
N LEU A 36 9.69 -7.80 -2.06
CA LEU A 36 10.00 -7.68 -0.64
C LEU A 36 9.55 -8.92 0.14
N LEU A 37 8.34 -9.43 -0.13
CA LEU A 37 7.83 -10.64 0.50
C LEU A 37 8.73 -11.83 0.19
N GLN A 38 9.18 -11.98 -1.05
CA GLN A 38 10.12 -13.03 -1.42
C GLN A 38 11.43 -12.90 -0.67
N TYR A 39 12.00 -11.68 -0.61
CA TYR A 39 13.23 -11.41 0.11
C TYR A 39 13.10 -11.80 1.58
N MET A 40 12.05 -11.37 2.25
CA MET A 40 11.77 -11.70 3.66
C MET A 40 11.56 -13.21 3.89
N ILE A 41 10.82 -13.88 3.01
CA ILE A 41 10.56 -15.32 3.12
C ILE A 41 11.86 -16.12 2.92
N LYS A 42 12.72 -15.73 1.98
CA LYS A 42 14.02 -16.38 1.75
C LYS A 42 14.99 -16.18 2.91
N ALA A 43 14.85 -15.12 3.70
CA ALA A 43 15.64 -14.89 4.91
C ALA A 43 15.20 -15.79 6.09
N LEU A 44 14.05 -16.48 6.00
CA LEU A 44 13.58 -17.36 7.06
C LEU A 44 14.36 -18.69 7.08
N PRO A 45 14.65 -19.24 8.27
CA PRO A 45 15.22 -20.59 8.39
C PRO A 45 14.29 -21.64 7.75
N PHE A 46 14.87 -22.65 7.11
CA PHE A 46 14.12 -23.75 6.48
C PHE A 46 13.09 -24.39 7.41
N SER A 47 13.45 -24.60 8.69
CA SER A 47 12.54 -25.14 9.72
C SER A 47 11.28 -24.30 9.92
N SER A 48 11.40 -22.96 9.79
CA SER A 48 10.26 -22.03 9.89
C SER A 48 9.33 -22.16 8.70
N ILE A 49 9.88 -22.26 7.50
CA ILE A 49 9.11 -22.51 6.28
C ILE A 49 8.37 -23.85 6.37
N MET A 50 9.04 -24.92 6.80
CA MET A 50 8.40 -26.22 6.97
C MET A 50 7.25 -26.18 7.99
N LYS A 51 7.41 -25.46 9.08
CA LYS A 51 6.30 -25.25 10.04
C LYS A 51 5.11 -24.54 9.40
N ILE A 52 5.36 -23.51 8.58
CA ILE A 52 4.29 -22.79 7.87
C ILE A 52 3.59 -23.75 6.90
N LEU A 53 4.34 -24.46 6.05
CA LEU A 53 3.78 -25.37 5.05
C LEU A 53 2.96 -26.50 5.66
N LEU A 54 3.37 -27.02 6.81
CA LEU A 54 2.64 -28.11 7.51
C LEU A 54 1.42 -27.59 8.27
N ARG A 55 1.55 -26.45 8.96
CA ARG A 55 0.55 -26.02 9.98
C ARG A 55 -0.40 -24.92 9.50
N HIS A 56 -0.10 -24.21 8.41
CA HIS A 56 -0.97 -23.13 7.95
C HIS A 56 -2.33 -23.70 7.50
N PRO A 57 -3.46 -23.14 7.95
CA PRO A 57 -4.79 -23.70 7.66
C PRO A 57 -5.22 -23.56 6.19
N ARG A 58 -4.67 -22.57 5.47
CA ARG A 58 -5.05 -22.26 4.09
C ARG A 58 -4.03 -22.80 3.10
N ASN A 59 -4.47 -23.68 2.20
CA ASN A 59 -3.61 -24.30 1.19
C ASN A 59 -3.11 -23.31 0.13
N ASP A 60 -3.93 -22.31 -0.26
CA ASP A 60 -3.51 -21.25 -1.17
C ASP A 60 -2.30 -20.49 -0.62
N ARG A 61 -2.29 -20.20 0.69
CA ARG A 61 -1.15 -19.54 1.36
C ARG A 61 0.08 -20.45 1.41
N LYS A 62 -0.09 -21.74 1.69
CA LYS A 62 1.03 -22.70 1.63
C LYS A 62 1.70 -22.69 0.26
N MET A 63 0.91 -22.70 -0.82
CA MET A 63 1.44 -22.64 -2.18
C MET A 63 2.22 -21.35 -2.45
N ILE A 64 1.71 -20.21 -1.99
CA ILE A 64 2.40 -18.91 -2.12
C ILE A 64 3.74 -18.95 -1.37
N PHE A 65 3.75 -19.38 -0.10
CA PHE A 65 4.98 -19.50 0.68
C PHE A 65 6.00 -20.45 0.03
N ALA A 66 5.55 -21.59 -0.46
CA ALA A 66 6.41 -22.53 -1.17
C ALA A 66 6.99 -21.91 -2.46
N ALA A 67 6.14 -21.27 -3.27
CA ALA A 67 6.57 -20.62 -4.50
C ALA A 67 7.56 -19.47 -4.23
N MET A 68 7.35 -18.68 -3.18
CA MET A 68 8.25 -17.59 -2.80
C MET A 68 9.59 -18.11 -2.25
N TYR A 69 9.60 -19.19 -1.49
CA TYR A 69 10.81 -19.76 -0.90
C TYR A 69 11.65 -20.55 -1.89
N PHE A 70 11.03 -21.51 -2.58
CA PHE A 70 11.72 -22.45 -3.49
C PHE A 70 11.79 -21.94 -4.93
N GLY A 71 10.86 -21.07 -5.30
CA GLY A 71 10.73 -20.55 -6.65
C GLY A 71 11.46 -19.22 -6.87
N ASN A 72 11.31 -18.74 -8.10
CA ASN A 72 11.77 -17.41 -8.49
C ASN A 72 10.63 -16.71 -9.26
N PRO A 73 9.67 -16.09 -8.54
CA PRO A 73 8.53 -15.44 -9.17
C PRO A 73 8.98 -14.39 -10.17
N SER A 74 8.20 -14.23 -11.23
CA SER A 74 8.54 -13.34 -12.33
C SER A 74 8.73 -11.90 -11.85
N LYS A 75 9.84 -11.29 -12.23
CA LYS A 75 10.11 -9.85 -12.00
C LYS A 75 9.07 -8.93 -12.66
N LYS A 76 8.21 -9.46 -13.53
CA LYS A 76 7.12 -8.71 -14.18
C LYS A 76 5.89 -8.55 -13.28
N ILE A 77 5.77 -9.33 -12.19
CA ILE A 77 4.59 -9.27 -11.31
C ILE A 77 4.31 -7.84 -10.81
N PRO A 78 5.28 -7.09 -10.26
CA PRO A 78 5.01 -5.73 -9.81
C PRO A 78 4.46 -4.79 -10.89
N PHE A 79 4.87 -4.98 -12.16
CA PHE A 79 4.41 -4.15 -13.27
C PHE A 79 2.93 -4.34 -13.61
N MET A 80 2.33 -5.48 -13.23
CA MET A 80 0.90 -5.74 -13.47
C MET A 80 -0.01 -4.77 -12.70
N GLY A 81 0.48 -4.18 -11.61
CA GLY A 81 -0.27 -3.22 -10.78
C GLY A 81 -0.12 -1.77 -11.21
N VAL A 82 0.86 -1.43 -12.06
CA VAL A 82 1.26 -0.03 -12.34
C VAL A 82 0.11 0.80 -12.89
N ASN A 83 -0.59 0.34 -13.93
CA ASN A 83 -1.68 1.09 -14.55
C ASN A 83 -2.80 1.39 -13.55
N ASN A 84 -3.26 0.35 -12.84
CA ASN A 84 -4.35 0.50 -11.87
C ASN A 84 -3.93 1.41 -10.70
N TYR A 85 -2.69 1.32 -10.26
CA TYR A 85 -2.14 2.19 -9.22
C TYR A 85 -2.13 3.65 -9.66
N VAL A 86 -1.62 3.94 -10.85
CA VAL A 86 -1.57 5.31 -11.38
C VAL A 86 -2.96 5.88 -11.53
N ASP A 87 -3.94 5.10 -12.03
CA ASP A 87 -5.33 5.56 -12.14
C ASP A 87 -5.91 5.96 -10.76
N GLU A 88 -5.63 5.20 -9.72
CA GLU A 88 -6.08 5.53 -8.37
C GLU A 88 -5.33 6.75 -7.80
N VAL A 89 -4.03 6.88 -8.04
CA VAL A 89 -3.25 8.06 -7.65
C VAL A 89 -3.81 9.33 -8.31
N ILE A 90 -4.09 9.31 -9.61
CA ILE A 90 -4.67 10.48 -10.31
C ILE A 90 -6.06 10.85 -9.74
N LYS A 91 -6.89 9.85 -9.43
CA LYS A 91 -8.20 10.11 -8.79
C LYS A 91 -8.02 10.74 -7.40
N LEU A 92 -7.04 10.27 -6.65
CA LEU A 92 -6.75 10.79 -5.32
C LEU A 92 -6.23 12.23 -5.38
N GLU A 93 -5.31 12.52 -6.30
CA GLU A 93 -4.76 13.84 -6.51
C GLU A 93 -5.88 14.85 -6.84
N LYS A 94 -6.79 14.47 -7.75
CA LYS A 94 -7.98 15.26 -8.05
C LYS A 94 -8.92 15.44 -6.85
N LEU A 95 -9.08 14.40 -6.03
CA LEU A 95 -9.92 14.46 -4.84
C LEU A 95 -9.40 15.47 -3.82
N PHE A 96 -8.07 15.48 -3.61
CA PHE A 96 -7.44 16.37 -2.63
C PHE A 96 -7.18 17.80 -3.16
N SER A 97 -7.39 18.05 -4.45
CA SER A 97 -7.22 19.38 -5.05
C SER A 97 -8.18 20.44 -4.51
N ASP A 98 -9.27 20.05 -3.85
CA ASP A 98 -10.20 20.96 -3.18
C ASP A 98 -9.69 21.45 -1.81
N GLY A 99 -8.49 21.04 -1.39
CA GLY A 99 -7.87 21.47 -0.13
C GLY A 99 -8.36 20.76 1.13
N ARG A 100 -9.14 19.67 0.97
CA ARG A 100 -9.61 18.88 2.12
C ARG A 100 -8.48 18.31 2.95
N ASN A 101 -8.72 18.22 4.26
CA ASN A 101 -7.70 17.70 5.18
C ASN A 101 -7.66 16.18 5.25
N PHE A 102 -8.78 15.51 5.04
CA PHE A 102 -8.97 14.07 5.11
C PHE A 102 -9.94 13.63 3.99
N PHE A 103 -10.01 12.33 3.73
CA PHE A 103 -10.81 11.79 2.65
C PHE A 103 -12.28 12.30 2.66
N TYR A 104 -12.89 12.42 3.84
CA TYR A 104 -14.24 12.95 4.05
C TYR A 104 -14.27 14.27 4.85
N ASN A 105 -13.23 15.08 4.79
CA ASN A 105 -13.02 16.27 5.63
C ASN A 105 -12.82 15.99 7.13
N THR A 106 -13.22 14.86 7.64
CA THR A 106 -12.98 14.37 9.00
C THR A 106 -12.19 13.08 8.94
N PHE A 107 -11.31 12.85 9.92
CA PHE A 107 -10.49 11.65 9.99
C PHE A 107 -11.36 10.39 10.12
N SER A 108 -11.15 9.41 9.26
CA SER A 108 -12.00 8.25 9.08
C SER A 108 -11.20 6.95 8.90
N HIS A 109 -11.89 5.82 8.83
CA HIS A 109 -11.27 4.52 8.51
C HIS A 109 -10.58 4.50 7.14
N VAL A 110 -11.04 5.32 6.18
CA VAL A 110 -10.37 5.42 4.87
C VAL A 110 -8.98 6.01 5.03
N ASP A 111 -8.83 7.05 5.87
CA ASP A 111 -7.55 7.68 6.14
C ASP A 111 -6.58 6.71 6.86
N ILE A 112 -7.10 5.87 7.76
CA ILE A 112 -6.30 4.81 8.41
C ILE A 112 -5.78 3.81 7.37
N ASN A 113 -6.65 3.36 6.46
CA ASN A 113 -6.27 2.43 5.40
C ASN A 113 -5.26 3.06 4.44
N LEU A 114 -5.46 4.33 4.04
CA LEU A 114 -4.51 5.06 3.19
C LEU A 114 -3.17 5.26 3.89
N MET A 115 -3.17 5.53 5.19
CA MET A 115 -1.96 5.62 6.01
C MET A 115 -1.15 4.31 5.95
N CYS A 116 -1.81 3.16 6.07
CA CYS A 116 -1.15 1.85 5.94
C CYS A 116 -0.63 1.60 4.51
N VAL A 117 -1.40 1.99 3.49
CA VAL A 117 -1.00 1.86 2.08
C VAL A 117 0.22 2.72 1.79
N PHE A 118 0.22 3.99 2.19
CA PHE A 118 1.35 4.90 1.96
C PHE A 118 2.59 4.48 2.74
N ASN A 119 2.42 4.00 3.98
CA ASN A 119 3.54 3.41 4.69
C ASN A 119 4.12 2.20 3.94
N ARG A 120 3.27 1.37 3.33
CA ARG A 120 3.77 0.27 2.50
C ARG A 120 4.53 0.76 1.26
N LEU A 121 4.16 1.90 0.67
CA LEU A 121 4.95 2.52 -0.40
C LEU A 121 6.35 2.93 0.12
N VAL A 122 6.43 3.47 1.33
CA VAL A 122 7.72 3.74 1.99
C VAL A 122 8.53 2.45 2.09
N ASP A 123 7.95 1.38 2.66
CA ASP A 123 8.62 0.07 2.80
C ASP A 123 9.09 -0.53 1.45
N LEU A 124 8.51 -0.12 0.34
CA LEU A 124 8.83 -0.60 -1.00
C LEU A 124 9.75 0.33 -1.79
N GLY A 125 10.13 1.48 -1.24
CA GLY A 125 10.89 2.52 -1.97
C GLY A 125 10.09 3.20 -3.06
N LEU A 126 8.77 3.23 -2.92
CA LEU A 126 7.84 3.83 -3.87
C LEU A 126 7.23 5.15 -3.36
N GLU A 127 7.71 5.70 -2.24
CA GLU A 127 7.15 6.93 -1.63
C GLU A 127 7.18 8.12 -2.60
N GLU A 128 8.17 8.19 -3.50
CA GLU A 128 8.27 9.26 -4.49
C GLU A 128 7.03 9.36 -5.40
N THR A 129 6.29 8.27 -5.55
CA THR A 129 5.04 8.26 -6.35
C THR A 129 3.90 9.07 -5.74
N VAL A 130 4.01 9.43 -4.47
CA VAL A 130 3.06 10.26 -3.71
C VAL A 130 3.78 11.49 -3.14
N SER A 131 4.66 12.14 -3.91
CA SER A 131 5.46 13.28 -3.51
C SER A 131 5.32 14.46 -4.49
N HIS A 132 6.43 14.93 -5.06
CA HIS A 132 6.47 16.17 -5.86
C HIS A 132 5.53 16.20 -7.06
N LYS A 133 5.25 15.06 -7.68
CA LYS A 133 4.37 14.97 -8.86
C LYS A 133 2.89 14.96 -8.48
N THR A 134 2.58 14.72 -7.21
CA THR A 134 1.22 14.68 -6.66
C THR A 134 1.14 15.55 -5.41
N PRO A 135 1.22 16.90 -5.54
CA PRO A 135 1.40 17.81 -4.41
C PRO A 135 0.25 17.77 -3.41
N HIS A 136 -0.98 17.51 -3.84
CA HIS A 136 -2.13 17.43 -2.95
C HIS A 136 -2.10 16.13 -2.11
N ILE A 137 -1.74 14.99 -2.73
CA ILE A 137 -1.53 13.73 -2.00
C ILE A 137 -0.34 13.88 -1.06
N TYR A 138 0.74 14.54 -1.50
CA TYR A 138 1.91 14.78 -0.67
C TYR A 138 1.55 15.56 0.61
N ALA A 139 0.83 16.67 0.48
CA ALA A 139 0.36 17.46 1.63
C ALA A 139 -0.54 16.64 2.57
N TYR A 140 -1.40 15.79 2.02
CA TYR A 140 -2.23 14.88 2.78
C TYR A 140 -1.38 13.81 3.50
N TRP A 141 -0.39 13.21 2.82
CA TRP A 141 0.51 12.21 3.41
C TRP A 141 1.33 12.79 4.57
N GLU A 142 1.88 14.00 4.42
CA GLU A 142 2.59 14.69 5.51
C GLU A 142 1.68 14.89 6.74
N LYS A 143 0.41 15.23 6.52
CA LYS A 143 -0.58 15.32 7.60
C LYS A 143 -0.81 13.99 8.31
N LEU A 144 -0.90 12.90 7.56
CA LEU A 144 -1.06 11.57 8.16
C LEU A 144 0.18 11.17 8.97
N LYS A 145 1.38 11.44 8.45
CA LYS A 145 2.66 11.16 9.14
C LYS A 145 2.81 11.95 10.45
N SER A 146 2.29 13.18 10.53
CA SER A 146 2.36 14.01 11.73
C SER A 146 1.47 13.55 12.89
N ARG A 147 0.59 12.55 12.69
CA ARG A 147 -0.30 12.05 13.73
C ARG A 147 0.42 11.11 14.69
N ASN A 148 0.14 11.26 15.99
CA ASN A 148 0.64 10.33 17.02
C ASN A 148 0.24 8.86 16.74
N SER A 149 -0.93 8.65 16.09
CA SER A 149 -1.38 7.33 15.71
C SER A 149 -0.51 6.66 14.65
N TYR A 150 0.12 7.42 13.76
CA TYR A 150 1.10 6.89 12.80
C TYR A 150 2.36 6.39 13.52
N GLN A 151 2.92 7.22 14.40
CA GLN A 151 4.09 6.84 15.20
C GLN A 151 3.80 5.60 16.06
N ASN A 152 2.72 5.66 16.85
CA ASN A 152 2.41 4.62 17.84
C ASN A 152 1.79 3.37 17.22
N GLY A 153 1.01 3.51 16.15
CA GLY A 153 0.29 2.38 15.53
C GLY A 153 1.01 1.71 14.37
N ILE A 154 2.06 2.35 13.83
CA ILE A 154 2.81 1.81 12.68
C ILE A 154 4.30 1.77 12.99
N LEU A 155 4.96 2.91 13.19
CA LEU A 155 6.43 2.96 13.26
C LEU A 155 7.01 2.23 14.47
N ASN A 156 6.35 2.30 15.63
CA ASN A 156 6.81 1.63 16.85
C ASN A 156 6.66 0.08 16.80
N TYR A 157 5.95 -0.45 15.79
CA TYR A 157 5.81 -1.90 15.61
C TYR A 157 6.97 -2.52 14.81
N TYR A 158 7.78 -1.72 14.12
CA TYR A 158 8.94 -2.24 13.42
C TYR A 158 10.02 -2.69 14.40
N THR A 159 10.34 -3.96 14.35
CA THR A 159 11.51 -4.51 15.07
C THR A 159 12.81 -4.07 14.39
N ASP A 160 13.92 -4.06 15.12
CA ASP A 160 15.22 -3.71 14.54
C ASP A 160 15.61 -4.64 13.39
N LYS A 161 15.26 -5.93 13.50
CA LYS A 161 15.46 -6.90 12.42
C LYS A 161 14.66 -6.57 11.16
N GLU A 162 13.42 -6.10 11.29
CA GLU A 162 12.62 -5.68 10.13
C GLU A 162 13.19 -4.42 9.48
N LYS A 163 13.66 -3.46 10.28
CA LYS A 163 14.35 -2.26 9.76
C LYS A 163 15.62 -2.63 8.99
N GLU A 164 16.41 -3.57 9.50
CA GLU A 164 17.61 -4.07 8.83
C GLU A 164 17.26 -4.74 7.49
N LEU A 165 16.28 -5.66 7.48
CA LEU A 165 15.82 -6.33 6.26
C LEU A 165 15.28 -5.35 5.21
N LEU A 166 14.53 -4.34 5.63
CA LEU A 166 14.06 -3.29 4.73
C LEU A 166 15.25 -2.48 4.16
N SER A 167 16.21 -2.08 5.00
CA SER A 167 17.40 -1.35 4.56
C SER A 167 18.22 -2.14 3.53
N GLU A 168 18.42 -3.44 3.76
CA GLU A 168 19.10 -4.33 2.81
C GLU A 168 18.31 -4.50 1.51
N PHE A 169 16.99 -4.65 1.62
CA PHE A 169 16.12 -4.73 0.44
C PHE A 169 16.25 -3.48 -0.43
N TYR A 170 16.24 -2.29 0.17
CA TYR A 170 16.40 -1.04 -0.56
C TYR A 170 17.73 -0.93 -1.31
N LYS A 171 18.83 -1.34 -0.68
CA LYS A 171 20.17 -1.30 -1.31
C LYS A 171 20.23 -2.15 -2.58
N ASN A 172 19.42 -3.21 -2.65
CA ASN A 172 19.44 -4.20 -3.72
C ASN A 172 18.22 -4.12 -4.66
N ASN A 173 17.26 -3.22 -4.36
CA ASN A 173 16.02 -3.15 -5.12
C ASN A 173 16.22 -2.43 -6.46
N ASP A 174 15.65 -3.01 -7.50
CA ASP A 174 15.57 -2.41 -8.84
C ASP A 174 14.49 -1.30 -8.85
N SER A 175 14.90 -0.07 -9.14
CA SER A 175 14.01 1.09 -9.23
C SER A 175 13.13 1.12 -10.49
N SER A 176 13.12 0.06 -11.29
CA SER A 176 12.41 0.02 -12.59
C SER A 176 10.89 0.19 -12.44
N VAL A 177 10.29 -0.36 -11.38
CA VAL A 177 8.85 -0.19 -11.07
C VAL A 177 8.53 1.26 -10.72
N LEU A 178 9.37 1.89 -9.89
CA LEU A 178 9.24 3.31 -9.54
C LEU A 178 9.27 4.18 -10.81
N LYS A 179 10.27 3.99 -11.67
CA LYS A 179 10.38 4.72 -12.94
C LYS A 179 9.15 4.53 -13.82
N ALA A 180 8.66 3.30 -13.95
CA ALA A 180 7.47 3.02 -14.75
C ALA A 180 6.21 3.72 -14.20
N ILE A 181 6.06 3.81 -12.87
CA ILE A 181 4.95 4.54 -12.23
C ILE A 181 5.09 6.04 -12.51
N LEU A 182 6.26 6.62 -12.27
CA LEU A 182 6.50 8.06 -12.45
C LEU A 182 6.30 8.51 -13.90
N GLU A 183 6.80 7.72 -14.88
CA GLU A 183 6.57 7.99 -16.31
C GLU A 183 5.08 7.96 -16.68
N GLN A 184 4.29 7.10 -16.07
CA GLN A 184 2.86 7.05 -16.33
C GLN A 184 2.08 8.16 -15.63
N ILE A 185 2.49 8.57 -14.42
CA ILE A 185 1.94 9.74 -13.73
C ILE A 185 2.16 10.98 -14.61
N ASP A 186 3.38 11.19 -15.14
CA ASP A 186 3.71 12.32 -16.02
C ASP A 186 2.90 12.37 -17.32
N LYS A 187 2.44 11.23 -17.81
CA LYS A 187 1.60 11.16 -19.01
C LYS A 187 0.14 11.48 -18.75
N LYS A 188 -0.32 11.35 -17.50
CA LYS A 188 -1.74 11.45 -17.12
C LYS A 188 -2.08 12.71 -16.32
N LEU A 189 -1.10 13.41 -15.74
CA LEU A 189 -1.23 14.72 -15.14
C LEU A 189 -1.00 15.83 -16.18
#